data_44eabc8cea7fbec9eaa0721a087bff5e
#
_entry.id   44eabc8cea7fbec9eaa0721a087bff5e
#
_cell.length_a   1.000
_cell.length_b   1.000
_cell.length_c   1.000
_cell.angle_alpha   90.00
_cell.angle_beta   90.00
_cell.angle_gamma   90.00
#
_symmetry.space_group_name_H-M   'P 1'
#
loop_
_entity.id
_entity.type
_entity.pdbx_description
1 polymer ?
#
loop_
_entity_poly.entity_id
_entity_poly.type
_entity_poly.pdbx_seq_one_letter_code
_entity_poly.pdbx_strand_id
1 'polypeptide(L)'
;IFSNPIMPKDVIKKLKENKSVNFRLNYSFKKVDDYYNTSKVGEMDIVTKASILYDQRGEPSSYLLINLDNTEKMIAYNRISEFENVFTLVSVYAKVGYALYDLYTFEGYAIKQWYENMGEKDGTPLSQIIGIYSYIHPNDAGYINSFFEEVKQGKAHHFRREVRVKSGDGWKWICANITRNPQSV
;
A
#
# COMPACT_ATOMS: atom_id res chain seq x y z
N ILE A 1 6.59 -29.24 20.77
CA ILE A 1 5.87 -27.96 20.56
C ILE A 1 5.85 -27.15 21.87
N PHE A 2 5.40 -27.73 22.98
CA PHE A 2 5.15 -27.00 24.23
C PHE A 2 6.42 -26.54 24.96
N SER A 3 7.55 -27.13 24.69
CA SER A 3 8.87 -26.76 25.24
C SER A 3 9.68 -25.81 24.33
N ASN A 4 9.16 -25.45 23.18
CA ASN A 4 9.86 -24.55 22.26
C ASN A 4 9.82 -23.09 22.78
N PRO A 5 10.97 -22.45 23.05
CA PRO A 5 11.04 -21.12 23.66
C PRO A 5 10.49 -20.01 22.74
N ILE A 6 10.37 -20.27 21.44
CA ILE A 6 9.84 -19.30 20.47
C ILE A 6 8.31 -19.29 20.44
N MET A 7 7.68 -20.35 20.94
CA MET A 7 6.22 -20.45 20.93
C MET A 7 5.57 -19.45 21.88
N PRO A 8 4.64 -18.61 21.39
CA PRO A 8 3.91 -17.67 22.24
C PRO A 8 3.12 -18.41 23.32
N LYS A 9 3.16 -17.89 24.55
CA LYS A 9 2.51 -18.54 25.71
C LYS A 9 1.00 -18.66 25.55
N ASP A 10 0.35 -17.69 24.91
CA ASP A 10 -1.08 -17.71 24.61
C ASP A 10 -1.45 -18.78 23.58
N VAL A 11 -0.58 -19.04 22.60
CA VAL A 11 -0.75 -20.15 21.62
C VAL A 11 -0.66 -21.49 22.33
N ILE A 12 0.36 -21.67 23.19
CA ILE A 12 0.51 -22.89 24.00
C ILE A 12 -0.73 -23.13 24.86
N LYS A 13 -1.25 -22.06 25.51
CA LYS A 13 -2.47 -22.17 26.33
C LYS A 13 -3.66 -22.63 25.51
N LYS A 14 -3.91 -22.01 24.35
CA LYS A 14 -5.04 -22.36 23.45
C LYS A 14 -4.94 -23.79 22.95
N LEU A 15 -3.73 -24.24 22.57
CA LEU A 15 -3.53 -25.64 22.13
C LEU A 15 -3.80 -26.64 23.27
N LYS A 16 -3.40 -26.34 24.51
CA LYS A 16 -3.71 -27.17 25.68
C LYS A 16 -5.21 -27.19 26.00
N GLU A 17 -5.95 -26.16 25.61
CA GLU A 17 -7.43 -26.11 25.71
C GLU A 17 -8.12 -26.76 24.48
N ASN A 18 -7.39 -27.52 23.68
CA ASN A 18 -7.88 -28.17 22.46
C ASN A 18 -8.50 -27.19 21.43
N LYS A 19 -7.89 -26.00 21.30
CA LYS A 19 -8.31 -24.97 20.32
C LYS A 19 -7.31 -24.87 19.18
N SER A 20 -7.79 -24.92 17.94
CA SER A 20 -6.97 -24.61 16.76
C SER A 20 -6.60 -23.12 16.76
N VAL A 21 -5.39 -22.78 16.34
CA VAL A 21 -4.88 -21.41 16.35
C VAL A 21 -4.11 -21.08 15.08
N ASN A 22 -4.23 -19.84 14.65
CA ASN A 22 -3.34 -19.23 13.65
C ASN A 22 -2.44 -18.24 14.39
N PHE A 23 -1.15 -18.28 14.12
CA PHE A 23 -0.20 -17.36 14.71
C PHE A 23 0.96 -17.10 13.76
N ARG A 24 1.68 -16.02 14.01
CA ARG A 24 2.86 -15.63 13.25
C ARG A 24 4.07 -15.62 14.17
N LEU A 25 5.19 -16.07 13.64
CA LEU A 25 6.48 -16.09 14.33
C LEU A 25 7.53 -15.45 13.45
N ASN A 26 8.34 -14.57 14.05
CA ASN A 26 9.67 -14.27 13.52
C ASN A 26 10.60 -15.37 14.05
N TYR A 27 10.96 -16.30 13.16
CA TYR A 27 11.77 -17.47 13.48
C TYR A 27 13.25 -17.17 13.24
N SER A 28 13.99 -16.97 14.32
CA SER A 28 15.44 -16.76 14.27
C SER A 28 16.17 -18.08 14.41
N PHE A 29 16.92 -18.48 13.40
CA PHE A 29 17.73 -19.71 13.44
C PHE A 29 18.75 -19.68 14.57
N LYS A 30 19.34 -18.51 14.85
CA LYS A 30 20.26 -18.34 15.97
C LYS A 30 19.63 -18.67 17.33
N LYS A 31 18.35 -18.30 17.55
CA LYS A 31 17.65 -18.57 18.81
C LYS A 31 17.27 -20.04 19.01
N VAL A 32 17.20 -20.80 17.92
CA VAL A 32 16.81 -22.22 17.97
C VAL A 32 17.98 -23.17 17.77
N ASP A 33 19.15 -22.67 17.48
CA ASP A 33 20.35 -23.50 17.26
C ASP A 33 20.66 -24.40 18.46
N ASP A 34 20.56 -23.85 19.68
CA ASP A 34 20.73 -24.60 20.91
C ASP A 34 19.75 -25.78 21.08
N TYR A 35 18.59 -25.74 20.37
CA TYR A 35 17.55 -26.77 20.47
C TYR A 35 17.56 -27.75 19.30
N TYR A 36 17.88 -27.28 18.09
CA TYR A 36 17.68 -28.06 16.86
C TYR A 36 18.98 -28.28 16.07
N ASN A 37 20.11 -27.76 16.55
CA ASN A 37 21.43 -27.91 15.93
C ASN A 37 21.38 -27.65 14.41
N THR A 38 20.97 -26.44 14.03
CA THR A 38 20.80 -26.05 12.61
C THR A 38 22.02 -25.31 12.11
N SER A 39 22.45 -25.61 10.90
CA SER A 39 23.47 -24.83 10.16
C SER A 39 22.90 -23.61 9.45
N LYS A 40 21.57 -23.41 9.48
CA LYS A 40 20.93 -22.26 8.84
C LYS A 40 21.13 -20.99 9.67
N VAL A 41 21.26 -19.86 8.97
CA VAL A 41 21.42 -18.54 9.56
C VAL A 41 20.32 -17.59 9.09
N GLY A 42 20.09 -16.52 9.85
CA GLY A 42 19.09 -15.51 9.51
C GLY A 42 17.78 -15.69 10.25
N GLU A 43 16.76 -15.05 9.71
CA GLU A 43 15.41 -15.03 10.26
C GLU A 43 14.38 -15.34 9.17
N MET A 44 13.28 -15.99 9.57
CA MET A 44 12.13 -16.27 8.71
C MET A 44 10.87 -15.73 9.34
N ASP A 45 10.00 -15.17 8.53
CA ASP A 45 8.63 -14.82 8.95
C ASP A 45 7.71 -15.98 8.61
N ILE A 46 7.22 -16.67 9.64
CA ILE A 46 6.43 -17.89 9.49
C ILE A 46 5.00 -17.62 9.97
N VAL A 47 4.02 -17.91 9.11
CA VAL A 47 2.62 -18.02 9.50
C VAL A 47 2.29 -19.48 9.71
N THR A 48 1.90 -19.83 10.93
CA THR A 48 1.57 -21.18 11.32
C THR A 48 0.08 -21.34 11.60
N LYS A 49 -0.54 -22.35 11.01
CA LYS A 49 -1.84 -22.86 11.42
C LYS A 49 -1.62 -24.14 12.20
N ALA A 50 -1.98 -24.15 13.46
CA ALA A 50 -1.99 -25.34 14.29
C ALA A 50 -3.43 -25.83 14.49
N SER A 51 -3.70 -27.07 14.08
CA SER A 51 -5.00 -27.71 14.17
C SER A 51 -4.87 -29.00 14.98
N ILE A 52 -5.92 -29.33 15.72
CA ILE A 52 -5.99 -30.58 16.48
C ILE A 52 -6.56 -31.66 15.59
N LEU A 53 -5.93 -32.80 15.63
CA LEU A 53 -6.43 -34.03 15.01
C LEU A 53 -7.04 -34.93 16.10
N TYR A 54 -8.17 -35.51 15.79
CA TYR A 54 -8.92 -36.38 16.68
C TYR A 54 -8.82 -37.82 16.21
N ASP A 55 -8.84 -38.76 17.15
CA ASP A 55 -8.90 -40.19 16.85
C ASP A 55 -10.33 -40.64 16.45
N GLN A 56 -10.49 -41.95 16.21
CA GLN A 56 -11.79 -42.52 15.83
C GLN A 56 -12.85 -42.44 16.96
N ARG A 57 -12.43 -42.15 18.19
CA ARG A 57 -13.32 -41.96 19.34
C ARG A 57 -13.67 -40.53 19.59
N GLY A 58 -13.13 -39.58 18.75
CA GLY A 58 -13.35 -38.15 18.91
C GLY A 58 -12.45 -37.49 19.97
N GLU A 59 -11.43 -38.23 20.47
CA GLU A 59 -10.49 -37.67 21.44
C GLU A 59 -9.29 -37.02 20.74
N PRO A 60 -8.75 -35.91 21.27
CA PRO A 60 -7.58 -35.28 20.73
C PRO A 60 -6.37 -36.21 20.72
N SER A 61 -5.80 -36.48 19.55
CA SER A 61 -4.71 -37.44 19.38
C SER A 61 -3.38 -36.82 19.00
N SER A 62 -3.40 -35.74 18.18
CA SER A 62 -2.19 -35.11 17.68
C SER A 62 -2.45 -33.69 17.22
N TYR A 63 -1.37 -32.98 16.81
CA TYR A 63 -1.44 -31.62 16.26
C TYR A 63 -0.86 -31.61 14.85
N LEU A 64 -1.62 -31.00 13.92
CA LEU A 64 -1.14 -30.69 12.58
C LEU A 64 -0.66 -29.23 12.57
N LEU A 65 0.61 -29.01 12.22
CA LEU A 65 1.18 -27.71 12.02
C LEU A 65 1.46 -27.50 10.53
N ILE A 66 0.84 -26.47 9.98
CA ILE A 66 1.10 -26.01 8.61
C ILE A 66 1.86 -24.69 8.73
N ASN A 67 3.10 -24.68 8.28
CA ASN A 67 3.96 -23.51 8.30
C ASN A 67 4.09 -22.96 6.88
N LEU A 68 3.81 -21.66 6.72
CA LEU A 68 4.00 -20.93 5.48
C LEU A 68 5.14 -19.94 5.69
N ASP A 69 6.16 -20.00 4.86
CA ASP A 69 7.19 -18.98 4.79
C ASP A 69 6.58 -17.72 4.16
N ASN A 70 6.58 -16.65 4.90
CA ASN A 70 6.02 -15.36 4.50
C ASN A 70 7.11 -14.28 4.38
N THR A 71 8.38 -14.68 4.44
CA THR A 71 9.53 -13.78 4.54
C THR A 71 9.62 -12.82 3.36
N GLU A 72 9.56 -13.32 2.14
CA GLU A 72 9.64 -12.48 0.93
C GLU A 72 8.49 -11.49 0.85
N LYS A 73 7.27 -11.95 1.15
CA LYS A 73 6.09 -11.08 1.18
C LYS A 73 6.24 -9.96 2.21
N MET A 74 6.80 -10.27 3.38
CA MET A 74 7.01 -9.26 4.42
C MET A 74 8.11 -8.28 4.07
N ILE A 75 9.19 -8.73 3.45
CA ILE A 75 10.25 -7.84 2.94
C ILE A 75 9.67 -6.88 1.90
N ALA A 76 8.88 -7.39 0.95
CA ALA A 76 8.23 -6.56 -0.05
C ALA A 76 7.27 -5.54 0.59
N TYR A 77 6.45 -5.98 1.54
CA TYR A 77 5.50 -5.12 2.24
C TYR A 77 6.20 -4.01 3.04
N ASN A 78 7.27 -4.34 3.75
CA ASN A 78 8.06 -3.36 4.50
C ASN A 78 8.70 -2.32 3.57
N ARG A 79 9.23 -2.75 2.41
CA ARG A 79 9.78 -1.83 1.41
C ARG A 79 8.73 -0.88 0.84
N ILE A 80 7.52 -1.37 0.56
CA ILE A 80 6.42 -0.53 0.10
C ILE A 80 6.06 0.50 1.19
N SER A 81 5.90 0.06 2.43
CA SER A 81 5.58 0.96 3.55
C SER A 81 6.66 2.01 3.80
N GLU A 82 7.93 1.63 3.70
CA GLU A 82 9.05 2.57 3.81
C GLU A 82 9.02 3.60 2.68
N PHE A 83 8.78 3.16 1.44
CA PHE A 83 8.63 4.05 0.30
C PHE A 83 7.46 5.02 0.48
N GLU A 84 6.29 4.54 0.92
CA GLU A 84 5.12 5.37 1.20
C GLU A 84 5.41 6.44 2.26
N ASN A 85 6.13 6.08 3.33
CA ASN A 85 6.54 7.02 4.37
C ASN A 85 7.47 8.11 3.82
N VAL A 86 8.51 7.72 3.09
CA VAL A 86 9.45 8.67 2.46
C VAL A 86 8.72 9.57 1.46
N PHE A 87 7.86 8.99 0.62
CA PHE A 87 7.07 9.75 -0.36
C PHE A 87 6.14 10.77 0.32
N THR A 88 5.50 10.38 1.42
CA THR A 88 4.65 11.28 2.21
C THR A 88 5.45 12.47 2.75
N LEU A 89 6.64 12.23 3.30
CA LEU A 89 7.52 13.31 3.78
C LEU A 89 7.91 14.25 2.64
N VAL A 90 8.38 13.71 1.52
CA VAL A 90 8.75 14.53 0.35
C VAL A 90 7.55 15.33 -0.15
N SER A 91 6.36 14.73 -0.20
CA SER A 91 5.13 15.40 -0.63
C SER A 91 4.83 16.65 0.22
N VAL A 92 4.93 16.52 1.54
CA VAL A 92 4.64 17.61 2.46
C VAL A 92 5.70 18.72 2.35
N TYR A 93 7.00 18.38 2.37
CA TYR A 93 8.07 19.37 2.35
C TYR A 93 8.23 20.06 1.00
N ALA A 94 8.16 19.33 -0.09
CA ALA A 94 8.29 19.87 -1.44
C ALA A 94 6.95 20.35 -2.05
N LYS A 95 5.84 20.22 -1.31
CA LYS A 95 4.48 20.55 -1.80
C LYS A 95 4.10 19.81 -3.08
N VAL A 96 4.58 18.56 -3.20
CA VAL A 96 4.30 17.70 -4.36
C VAL A 96 3.01 16.96 -4.13
N GLY A 97 1.97 17.28 -4.88
CA GLY A 97 0.72 16.54 -4.93
C GLY A 97 0.73 15.50 -6.05
N TYR A 98 0.07 14.36 -5.82
CA TYR A 98 -0.10 13.29 -6.80
C TYR A 98 -1.56 12.87 -6.89
N ALA A 99 -2.05 12.67 -8.11
CA ALA A 99 -3.36 12.09 -8.39
C ALA A 99 -3.26 11.07 -9.52
N LEU A 100 -3.99 9.98 -9.42
CA LEU A 100 -4.26 9.04 -10.49
C LEU A 100 -5.74 9.18 -10.87
N TYR A 101 -6.01 9.37 -12.17
CA TYR A 101 -7.36 9.63 -12.66
C TYR A 101 -7.59 8.95 -14.00
N ASP A 102 -8.67 8.22 -14.11
CA ASP A 102 -9.10 7.60 -15.36
C ASP A 102 -9.99 8.56 -16.15
N LEU A 103 -9.58 8.89 -17.38
CA LEU A 103 -10.28 9.83 -18.25
C LEU A 103 -11.58 9.28 -18.88
N TYR A 104 -11.82 7.98 -18.76
CA TYR A 104 -13.01 7.33 -19.30
C TYR A 104 -14.06 7.02 -18.24
N THR A 105 -13.62 6.50 -17.09
CA THR A 105 -14.51 6.17 -15.97
C THR A 105 -14.73 7.36 -15.03
N PHE A 106 -13.89 8.38 -15.10
CA PHE A 106 -13.85 9.53 -14.20
C PHE A 106 -13.59 9.16 -12.74
N GLU A 107 -12.98 8.00 -12.50
CA GLU A 107 -12.59 7.53 -11.18
C GLU A 107 -11.10 7.72 -10.94
N GLY A 108 -10.71 7.74 -9.67
CA GLY A 108 -9.31 7.86 -9.30
C GLY A 108 -9.11 8.21 -7.83
N TYR A 109 -7.87 8.42 -7.47
CA TYR A 109 -7.51 8.87 -6.13
C TYR A 109 -6.38 9.90 -6.18
N ALA A 110 -6.27 10.69 -5.12
CA ALA A 110 -5.18 11.62 -4.92
C ALA A 110 -4.68 11.55 -3.47
N ILE A 111 -3.43 11.95 -3.26
CA ILE A 111 -2.90 12.12 -1.91
C ILE A 111 -3.34 13.46 -1.34
N LYS A 112 -3.37 13.57 -0.01
CA LYS A 112 -3.79 14.78 0.71
C LYS A 112 -3.12 16.06 0.20
N GLN A 113 -1.81 16.03 -0.06
CA GLN A 113 -1.07 17.20 -0.55
C GLN A 113 -1.57 17.69 -1.92
N TRP A 114 -2.12 16.79 -2.76
CA TRP A 114 -2.71 17.20 -4.03
C TRP A 114 -3.97 18.05 -3.81
N TYR A 115 -4.86 17.62 -2.90
CA TYR A 115 -6.05 18.39 -2.54
C TYR A 115 -5.69 19.74 -1.94
N GLU A 116 -4.70 19.80 -1.05
CA GLU A 116 -4.19 21.04 -0.49
C GLU A 116 -3.62 21.96 -1.58
N ASN A 117 -2.92 21.39 -2.57
CA ASN A 117 -2.42 22.15 -3.72
C ASN A 117 -3.56 22.71 -4.59
N MET A 118 -4.67 21.99 -4.69
CA MET A 118 -5.86 22.44 -5.43
C MET A 118 -6.78 23.37 -4.60
N GLY A 119 -6.52 23.51 -3.30
CA GLY A 119 -7.36 24.28 -2.38
C GLY A 119 -8.65 23.56 -2.01
N GLU A 120 -8.64 22.23 -2.09
CA GLU A 120 -9.81 21.39 -1.87
C GLU A 120 -9.71 20.55 -0.59
N LYS A 121 -10.86 20.08 -0.12
CA LYS A 121 -10.94 19.17 1.02
C LYS A 121 -10.48 17.78 0.59
N ASP A 122 -9.67 17.14 1.45
CA ASP A 122 -9.24 15.75 1.28
C ASP A 122 -10.44 14.81 1.07
N GLY A 123 -10.35 13.94 0.04
CA GLY A 123 -11.41 13.02 -0.34
C GLY A 123 -12.52 13.60 -1.21
N THR A 124 -12.45 14.85 -1.65
CA THR A 124 -13.37 15.38 -2.68
C THR A 124 -13.24 14.54 -3.95
N PRO A 125 -14.35 14.07 -4.56
CA PRO A 125 -14.29 13.28 -5.78
C PRO A 125 -13.50 13.99 -6.89
N LEU A 126 -12.54 13.30 -7.47
CA LEU A 126 -11.66 13.91 -8.50
C LEU A 126 -12.45 14.39 -9.72
N SER A 127 -13.57 13.74 -10.06
CA SER A 127 -14.48 14.16 -11.11
C SER A 127 -15.10 15.55 -10.90
N GLN A 128 -15.09 16.03 -9.66
CA GLN A 128 -15.57 17.38 -9.32
C GLN A 128 -14.45 18.45 -9.42
N ILE A 129 -13.20 18.03 -9.63
CA ILE A 129 -12.03 18.91 -9.65
C ILE A 129 -11.35 18.85 -11.02
N ILE A 130 -11.00 17.64 -11.48
CA ILE A 130 -10.29 17.43 -12.75
C ILE A 130 -11.26 17.66 -13.92
N GLY A 131 -10.83 18.49 -14.87
CA GLY A 131 -11.66 18.86 -16.01
C GLY A 131 -12.68 19.97 -15.73
N ILE A 132 -12.73 20.52 -14.51
CA ILE A 132 -13.55 21.66 -14.14
C ILE A 132 -12.75 22.95 -14.37
N TYR A 133 -13.15 23.73 -15.34
CA TYR A 133 -12.45 24.96 -15.76
C TYR A 133 -12.32 26.02 -14.66
N SER A 134 -13.21 26.02 -13.67
CA SER A 134 -13.17 26.99 -12.58
C SER A 134 -11.95 26.83 -11.64
N TYR A 135 -11.28 25.67 -11.67
CA TYR A 135 -10.07 25.43 -10.88
C TYR A 135 -8.78 25.87 -11.58
N ILE A 136 -8.83 26.07 -12.89
CA ILE A 136 -7.68 26.48 -13.69
C ILE A 136 -7.97 27.85 -14.29
N HIS A 137 -6.97 28.72 -14.27
CA HIS A 137 -7.12 30.04 -14.87
C HIS A 137 -7.57 29.94 -16.34
N PRO A 138 -8.54 30.75 -16.81
CA PRO A 138 -9.11 30.61 -18.16
C PRO A 138 -8.06 30.60 -19.28
N ASN A 139 -7.00 31.40 -19.15
CA ASN A 139 -5.92 31.43 -20.14
C ASN A 139 -5.06 30.16 -20.17
N ASP A 140 -5.11 29.35 -19.12
CA ASP A 140 -4.26 28.15 -18.98
C ASP A 140 -5.08 26.88 -19.21
N ALA A 141 -6.41 26.92 -19.05
CA ALA A 141 -7.30 25.77 -19.16
C ALA A 141 -7.23 25.09 -20.54
N GLY A 142 -7.09 25.87 -21.61
CA GLY A 142 -7.00 25.35 -22.97
C GLY A 142 -5.85 24.36 -23.18
N TYR A 143 -4.71 24.58 -22.52
CA TYR A 143 -3.55 23.69 -22.65
C TYR A 143 -3.79 22.31 -22.04
N ILE A 144 -4.43 22.25 -20.89
CA ILE A 144 -4.72 20.98 -20.19
C ILE A 144 -5.79 20.20 -20.97
N ASN A 145 -6.81 20.89 -21.47
CA ASN A 145 -7.86 20.24 -22.24
C ASN A 145 -7.36 19.67 -23.56
N SER A 146 -6.55 20.42 -24.30
CA SER A 146 -5.93 19.92 -25.52
C SER A 146 -5.09 18.68 -25.23
N PHE A 147 -4.33 18.70 -24.15
CA PHE A 147 -3.55 17.53 -23.73
C PHE A 147 -4.43 16.32 -23.39
N PHE A 148 -5.53 16.48 -22.67
CA PHE A 148 -6.43 15.36 -22.36
C PHE A 148 -7.05 14.76 -23.61
N GLU A 149 -7.45 15.57 -24.58
CA GLU A 149 -7.96 15.08 -25.85
C GLU A 149 -6.87 14.36 -26.68
N GLU A 150 -5.65 14.86 -26.68
CA GLU A 150 -4.51 14.19 -27.32
C GLU A 150 -4.15 12.87 -26.65
N VAL A 151 -4.24 12.76 -25.31
CA VAL A 151 -4.05 11.50 -24.57
C VAL A 151 -5.11 10.48 -24.92
N LYS A 152 -6.39 10.88 -24.97
CA LYS A 152 -7.50 9.99 -25.40
C LYS A 152 -7.31 9.47 -26.82
N GLN A 153 -6.73 10.28 -27.69
CA GLN A 153 -6.40 9.89 -29.08
C GLN A 153 -5.08 9.10 -29.19
N GLY A 154 -4.36 8.88 -28.09
CA GLY A 154 -3.06 8.20 -28.09
C GLY A 154 -1.91 9.01 -28.68
N LYS A 155 -2.12 10.31 -28.91
CA LYS A 155 -1.14 11.20 -29.56
C LYS A 155 -0.16 11.83 -28.59
N ALA A 156 -0.53 12.01 -27.31
CA ALA A 156 0.31 12.58 -26.27
C ALA A 156 0.47 11.61 -25.10
N HIS A 157 1.65 11.63 -24.48
CA HIS A 157 1.98 10.77 -23.33
C HIS A 157 2.45 11.55 -22.12
N HIS A 158 2.86 12.80 -22.28
CA HIS A 158 3.43 13.62 -21.23
C HIS A 158 3.14 15.10 -21.45
N PHE A 159 2.80 15.79 -20.37
CA PHE A 159 2.58 17.23 -20.31
C PHE A 159 3.30 17.80 -19.09
N ARG A 160 4.07 18.84 -19.29
CA ARG A 160 4.69 19.58 -18.19
C ARG A 160 4.57 21.08 -18.47
N ARG A 161 3.88 21.78 -17.60
CA ARG A 161 3.69 23.22 -17.73
C ARG A 161 3.38 23.88 -16.38
N GLU A 162 3.79 25.11 -16.23
CA GLU A 162 3.29 25.97 -15.15
C GLU A 162 1.90 26.48 -15.53
N VAL A 163 0.95 26.31 -14.59
CA VAL A 163 -0.43 26.76 -14.75
C VAL A 163 -0.90 27.41 -13.46
N ARG A 164 -1.88 28.31 -13.59
CA ARG A 164 -2.51 28.93 -12.43
C ARG A 164 -3.72 28.13 -12.01
N VAL A 165 -3.77 27.80 -10.72
CA VAL A 165 -4.93 27.15 -10.08
C VAL A 165 -5.55 28.09 -9.05
N LYS A 166 -6.84 27.91 -8.81
CA LYS A 166 -7.60 28.71 -7.84
C LYS A 166 -7.02 28.55 -6.43
N SER A 167 -6.90 29.66 -5.71
CA SER A 167 -6.43 29.70 -4.32
C SER A 167 -7.14 30.84 -3.59
N GLY A 168 -8.18 30.50 -2.82
CA GLY A 168 -9.08 31.50 -2.24
C GLY A 168 -9.73 32.38 -3.33
N ASP A 169 -9.60 33.69 -3.19
CA ASP A 169 -10.12 34.66 -4.17
C ASP A 169 -9.12 34.97 -5.32
N GLY A 170 -7.96 34.33 -5.35
CA GLY A 170 -6.90 34.56 -6.32
C GLY A 170 -6.42 33.30 -7.02
N TRP A 171 -5.22 33.42 -7.60
CA TRP A 171 -4.56 32.36 -8.37
C TRP A 171 -3.17 32.11 -7.83
N LYS A 172 -2.76 30.83 -7.75
CA LYS A 172 -1.38 30.43 -7.46
C LYS A 172 -0.80 29.63 -8.62
N TRP A 173 0.50 29.76 -8.84
CA TRP A 173 1.23 28.97 -9.82
C TRP A 173 1.54 27.57 -9.28
N ILE A 174 1.30 26.56 -10.11
CA ILE A 174 1.77 25.19 -9.89
C ILE A 174 2.46 24.67 -11.15
N CYS A 175 3.43 23.80 -10.99
CA CYS A 175 3.97 23.02 -12.11
C CYS A 175 3.12 21.74 -12.24
N ALA A 176 2.26 21.71 -13.26
CA ALA A 176 1.50 20.52 -13.62
C ALA A 176 2.40 19.58 -14.44
N ASN A 177 2.57 18.35 -13.95
CA ASN A 177 3.28 17.28 -14.64
C ASN A 177 2.32 16.11 -14.77
N ILE A 178 1.81 15.85 -15.97
CA ILE A 178 0.80 14.84 -16.24
C ILE A 178 1.40 13.82 -17.20
N THR A 179 1.30 12.54 -16.86
CA THR A 179 1.83 11.45 -17.67
C THR A 179 0.76 10.37 -17.82
N ARG A 180 0.58 9.87 -19.04
CA ARG A 180 -0.26 8.70 -19.28
C ARG A 180 0.34 7.49 -18.57
N ASN A 181 -0.48 6.77 -17.80
CA ASN A 181 -0.05 5.51 -17.21
C ASN A 181 0.06 4.43 -18.31
N PRO A 182 1.24 3.85 -18.58
CA PRO A 182 1.40 2.85 -19.61
C PRO A 182 0.67 1.52 -19.32
N GLN A 183 0.23 1.31 -18.08
CA GLN A 183 -0.52 0.11 -17.66
C GLN A 183 -2.04 0.26 -17.81
N SER A 184 -2.55 1.46 -18.10
CA SER A 184 -3.97 1.65 -18.42
C SER A 184 -4.16 1.39 -19.92
N VAL A 185 -4.74 0.25 -20.22
CA VAL A 185 -5.18 -0.15 -21.57
C VAL A 185 -6.58 0.38 -21.82
#